data_61fd2650ff2425d09f4fbdf94aaa4802
#
_entry.id   61fd2650ff2425d09f4fbdf94aaa4802
#
_cell.length_a   1.000
_cell.length_b   1.000
_cell.length_c   1.000
_cell.angle_alpha   90.00
_cell.angle_beta   90.00
_cell.angle_gamma   90.00
#
_symmetry.space_group_name_H-M   'P 1'
#
loop_
_entity.id
_entity.type
_entity.pdbx_description
1 polymer ?
#
loop_
_entity_poly.entity_id
_entity_poly.type
_entity_poly.pdbx_seq_one_letter_code
_entity_poly.pdbx_strand_id
1 'polypeptide(L)'
;MKKQSLFIFALSLAVFGVITTELGIIGLLPQVMKDFNIDVQEAGLLVSVYAIVVAVSGPFITLMMSGWNRKHVLVGILSLFVVSNLVYAMTQDYTTMMIFRVLPALVHAVFFSVALVVVTSMVPVEEQSNAAAKVFGGVAVGLVFGIPISAFLAEEYSLAYAFYFGLAACAIALVSVMFLMESAPVKEKMSFGSQVTILRSKSMWLSLFTVIFIFAAMFSSYSFITQYLSTVTNMNGTWISAMLMVFGIFGIFGNFIFGKLLSKNTLKTVMLYPIIFGLTFIIVYFMGFSFYFMIGMVAFWGAVHSAGLIVSQTWIMENAGDSKVFANSLFVSFSNLGITLGSVIAGWFISQFGVENLFLSSLVFTMLALVSILLNQKKSSDLKLSKVN
;
A
#
# COMPACT_ATOMS: atom_id res chain seq x y z
N MET A 1 17.66 21.73 16.20
CA MET A 1 17.75 21.40 14.76
C MET A 1 18.33 19.99 14.49
N LYS A 2 19.57 19.65 14.88
CA LYS A 2 20.14 18.31 14.57
C LYS A 2 19.33 17.13 15.15
N LYS A 3 18.91 17.18 16.42
CA LYS A 3 18.13 16.10 17.08
C LYS A 3 16.76 15.87 16.40
N GLN A 4 16.08 16.96 16.04
CA GLN A 4 14.79 16.92 15.35
C GLN A 4 14.89 16.32 13.93
N SER A 5 15.89 16.75 13.14
CA SER A 5 16.13 16.19 11.80
C SER A 5 16.48 14.70 11.87
N LEU A 6 17.28 14.28 12.86
CA LEU A 6 17.63 12.89 13.09
C LEU A 6 16.40 12.05 13.46
N PHE A 7 15.49 12.60 14.28
CA PHE A 7 14.26 11.92 14.65
C PHE A 7 13.29 11.78 13.46
N ILE A 8 13.16 12.83 12.62
CA ILE A 8 12.38 12.75 11.36
C ILE A 8 12.93 11.64 10.46
N PHE A 9 14.25 11.55 10.32
CA PHE A 9 14.90 10.47 9.57
C PHE A 9 14.62 9.09 10.20
N ALA A 10 14.70 8.98 11.53
CA ALA A 10 14.38 7.73 12.24
C ALA A 10 12.93 7.29 12.00
N LEU A 11 11.97 8.23 12.00
CA LEU A 11 10.57 7.91 11.65
C LEU A 11 10.41 7.52 10.18
N SER A 12 11.16 8.15 9.26
CA SER A 12 11.16 7.75 7.85
C SER A 12 11.72 6.34 7.67
N LEU A 13 12.78 6.00 8.40
CA LEU A 13 13.33 4.64 8.43
C LEU A 13 12.34 3.63 9.05
N ALA A 14 11.58 4.04 10.08
CA ALA A 14 10.52 3.23 10.64
C ALA A 14 9.42 2.93 9.61
N VAL A 15 8.97 3.95 8.88
CA VAL A 15 8.01 3.79 7.77
C VAL A 15 8.56 2.87 6.68
N PHE A 16 9.83 3.04 6.29
CA PHE A 16 10.51 2.15 5.35
C PHE A 16 10.49 0.70 5.83
N GLY A 17 10.87 0.43 7.08
CA GLY A 17 10.90 -0.92 7.65
C GLY A 17 9.52 -1.57 7.73
N VAL A 18 8.50 -0.79 8.13
CA VAL A 18 7.11 -1.23 8.19
C VAL A 18 6.59 -1.61 6.79
N ILE A 19 6.78 -0.74 5.78
CA ILE A 19 6.36 -1.01 4.40
C ILE A 19 7.15 -2.18 3.78
N THR A 20 8.44 -2.27 4.05
CA THR A 20 9.27 -3.41 3.60
C THR A 20 8.76 -4.73 4.21
N THR A 21 8.35 -4.74 5.48
CA THR A 21 7.75 -5.92 6.12
C THR A 21 6.37 -6.25 5.56
N GLU A 22 5.55 -5.25 5.29
CA GLU A 22 4.19 -5.43 4.76
C GLU A 22 4.22 -5.93 3.31
N LEU A 23 4.82 -5.15 2.41
CA LEU A 23 4.78 -5.36 0.97
C LEU A 23 5.99 -6.14 0.42
N GLY A 24 7.07 -6.25 1.18
CA GLY A 24 8.26 -7.04 0.80
C GLY A 24 7.92 -8.49 0.49
N ILE A 25 6.91 -9.06 1.17
CA ILE A 25 6.43 -10.43 0.92
C ILE A 25 6.04 -10.66 -0.54
N ILE A 26 5.57 -9.64 -1.26
CA ILE A 26 5.22 -9.72 -2.68
C ILE A 26 6.44 -10.12 -3.53
N GLY A 27 7.61 -9.56 -3.20
CA GLY A 27 8.88 -9.92 -3.82
C GLY A 27 9.37 -11.32 -3.47
N LEU A 28 8.85 -11.90 -2.38
CA LEU A 28 9.29 -13.17 -1.81
C LEU A 28 8.35 -14.35 -2.12
N LEU A 29 7.17 -14.11 -2.70
CA LEU A 29 6.15 -15.16 -2.89
C LEU A 29 6.69 -16.42 -3.58
N PRO A 30 7.48 -16.37 -4.68
CA PRO A 30 7.99 -17.59 -5.30
C PRO A 30 8.88 -18.41 -4.36
N GLN A 31 9.75 -17.75 -3.57
CA GLN A 31 10.62 -18.42 -2.61
C GLN A 31 9.83 -18.97 -1.41
N VAL A 32 8.85 -18.22 -0.92
CA VAL A 32 7.95 -18.67 0.16
C VAL A 32 7.17 -19.91 -0.27
N MET A 33 6.61 -19.91 -1.47
CA MET A 33 5.90 -21.08 -2.02
C MET A 33 6.79 -22.33 -2.05
N LYS A 34 8.04 -22.16 -2.46
CA LYS A 34 9.02 -23.25 -2.52
C LYS A 34 9.43 -23.74 -1.13
N ASP A 35 9.82 -22.82 -0.20
CA ASP A 35 10.38 -23.18 1.09
C ASP A 35 9.33 -23.73 2.07
N PHE A 36 8.06 -23.25 1.96
CA PHE A 36 6.96 -23.69 2.81
C PHE A 36 6.10 -24.79 2.13
N ASN A 37 6.40 -25.16 0.89
CA ASN A 37 5.63 -26.13 0.09
C ASN A 37 4.13 -25.81 0.05
N ILE A 38 3.79 -24.55 -0.23
CA ILE A 38 2.43 -24.02 -0.31
C ILE A 38 2.06 -23.62 -1.73
N ASP A 39 0.78 -23.55 -2.00
CA ASP A 39 0.27 -23.14 -3.31
C ASP A 39 0.18 -21.61 -3.46
N VAL A 40 -0.21 -21.18 -4.67
CA VAL A 40 -0.36 -19.75 -5.03
C VAL A 40 -1.46 -19.06 -4.21
N GLN A 41 -2.55 -19.79 -3.89
CA GLN A 41 -3.64 -19.22 -3.10
C GLN A 41 -3.18 -18.97 -1.66
N GLU A 42 -2.51 -19.96 -1.06
CA GLU A 42 -1.94 -19.85 0.28
C GLU A 42 -0.91 -18.72 0.36
N ALA A 43 -0.04 -18.60 -0.65
CA ALA A 43 0.92 -17.50 -0.74
C ALA A 43 0.22 -16.14 -0.85
N GLY A 44 -0.85 -16.04 -1.65
CA GLY A 44 -1.67 -14.84 -1.77
C GLY A 44 -2.36 -14.43 -0.47
N LEU A 45 -2.68 -15.39 0.41
CA LEU A 45 -3.24 -15.10 1.73
C LEU A 45 -2.27 -14.33 2.63
N LEU A 46 -0.95 -14.47 2.45
CA LEU A 46 0.03 -13.68 3.19
C LEU A 46 -0.09 -12.18 2.91
N VAL A 47 -0.54 -11.78 1.74
CA VAL A 47 -0.81 -10.39 1.36
C VAL A 47 -2.21 -9.97 1.81
N SER A 48 -3.22 -10.76 1.46
CA SER A 48 -4.62 -10.41 1.65
C SER A 48 -5.06 -10.42 3.12
N VAL A 49 -4.59 -11.38 3.93
CA VAL A 49 -4.89 -11.43 5.37
C VAL A 49 -4.30 -10.22 6.09
N TYR A 50 -3.09 -9.80 5.74
CA TYR A 50 -2.52 -8.59 6.29
C TYR A 50 -3.40 -7.38 5.98
N ALA A 51 -3.76 -7.19 4.72
CA ALA A 51 -4.54 -6.06 4.27
C ALA A 51 -5.96 -6.01 4.87
N ILE A 52 -6.66 -7.16 4.96
CA ILE A 52 -8.01 -7.19 5.57
C ILE A 52 -7.96 -6.90 7.07
N VAL A 53 -6.94 -7.39 7.76
CA VAL A 53 -6.74 -7.09 9.19
C VAL A 53 -6.50 -5.60 9.38
N VAL A 54 -5.63 -4.96 8.58
CA VAL A 54 -5.44 -3.49 8.60
C VAL A 54 -6.74 -2.75 8.34
N ALA A 55 -7.50 -3.17 7.32
CA ALA A 55 -8.76 -2.52 6.94
C ALA A 55 -9.80 -2.56 8.07
N VAL A 56 -9.95 -3.72 8.70
CA VAL A 56 -10.96 -3.92 9.76
C VAL A 56 -10.49 -3.35 11.09
N SER A 57 -9.26 -3.67 11.51
CA SER A 57 -8.76 -3.29 12.84
C SER A 57 -8.38 -1.81 12.95
N GLY A 58 -7.94 -1.22 11.84
CA GLY A 58 -7.33 0.12 11.82
C GLY A 58 -8.15 1.19 12.55
N PRO A 59 -9.41 1.46 12.19
CA PRO A 59 -10.23 2.46 12.85
C PRO A 59 -10.44 2.18 14.35
N PHE A 60 -10.68 0.91 14.70
CA PHE A 60 -11.00 0.51 16.10
C PHE A 60 -9.77 0.58 16.98
N ILE A 61 -8.65 -0.02 16.58
CA ILE A 61 -7.43 -0.06 17.38
C ILE A 61 -6.83 1.35 17.51
N THR A 62 -6.90 2.17 16.45
CA THR A 62 -6.44 3.58 16.52
C THR A 62 -7.23 4.36 17.56
N LEU A 63 -8.54 4.15 17.65
CA LEU A 63 -9.37 4.75 18.70
C LEU A 63 -9.01 4.26 20.10
N MET A 64 -8.89 2.95 20.28
CA MET A 64 -8.55 2.35 21.57
C MET A 64 -7.23 2.89 22.11
N MET A 65 -6.23 3.03 21.24
CA MET A 65 -4.89 3.50 21.58
C MET A 65 -4.74 5.03 21.56
N SER A 66 -5.76 5.78 21.14
CA SER A 66 -5.69 7.25 20.96
C SER A 66 -5.34 8.03 22.22
N GLY A 67 -5.63 7.48 23.41
CA GLY A 67 -5.28 8.07 24.71
C GLY A 67 -3.94 7.62 25.28
N TRP A 68 -3.20 6.74 24.62
CA TRP A 68 -1.94 6.22 25.12
C TRP A 68 -0.76 7.14 24.82
N ASN A 69 0.30 7.05 25.62
CA ASN A 69 1.52 7.77 25.37
C ASN A 69 2.12 7.37 23.99
N ARG A 70 2.27 8.37 23.11
CA ARG A 70 2.68 8.15 21.70
C ARG A 70 4.04 7.45 21.57
N LYS A 71 5.00 7.73 22.49
CA LYS A 71 6.29 7.03 22.52
C LYS A 71 6.12 5.55 22.80
N HIS A 72 5.35 5.19 23.83
CA HIS A 72 5.12 3.78 24.17
C HIS A 72 4.39 3.03 23.06
N VAL A 73 3.45 3.69 22.38
CA VAL A 73 2.75 3.14 21.22
C VAL A 73 3.73 2.84 20.10
N LEU A 74 4.56 3.81 19.67
CA LEU A 74 5.53 3.60 18.60
C LEU A 74 6.57 2.54 18.95
N VAL A 75 7.12 2.56 20.17
CA VAL A 75 8.06 1.56 20.66
C VAL A 75 7.44 0.16 20.65
N GLY A 76 6.22 0.00 21.18
CA GLY A 76 5.52 -1.27 21.21
C GLY A 76 5.25 -1.82 19.80
N ILE A 77 4.79 -0.96 18.88
CA ILE A 77 4.53 -1.36 17.49
C ILE A 77 5.83 -1.76 16.79
N LEU A 78 6.89 -0.95 16.85
CA LEU A 78 8.18 -1.28 16.23
C LEU A 78 8.80 -2.54 16.83
N SER A 79 8.65 -2.77 18.14
CA SER A 79 9.08 -4.02 18.79
C SER A 79 8.34 -5.24 18.20
N LEU A 80 7.03 -5.10 17.94
CA LEU A 80 6.24 -6.14 17.32
C LEU A 80 6.72 -6.44 15.88
N PHE A 81 7.04 -5.40 15.09
CA PHE A 81 7.62 -5.58 13.75
C PHE A 81 8.99 -6.26 13.79
N VAL A 82 9.85 -5.90 14.75
CA VAL A 82 11.15 -6.56 14.96
C VAL A 82 10.96 -8.05 15.28
N VAL A 83 10.08 -8.36 16.24
CA VAL A 83 9.80 -9.77 16.62
C VAL A 83 9.18 -10.53 15.43
N SER A 84 8.25 -9.93 14.70
CA SER A 84 7.64 -10.57 13.54
C SER A 84 8.66 -10.91 12.46
N ASN A 85 9.56 -9.98 12.10
CA ASN A 85 10.61 -10.24 11.12
C ASN A 85 11.59 -11.31 11.61
N LEU A 86 11.90 -11.34 12.91
CA LEU A 86 12.75 -12.40 13.50
C LEU A 86 12.06 -13.76 13.37
N VAL A 87 10.79 -13.86 13.71
CA VAL A 87 10.02 -15.11 13.57
C VAL A 87 9.94 -15.55 12.12
N TYR A 88 9.70 -14.63 11.16
CA TYR A 88 9.71 -14.96 9.73
C TYR A 88 11.04 -15.55 9.27
N ALA A 89 12.17 -15.01 9.79
CA ALA A 89 13.49 -15.50 9.43
C ALA A 89 13.80 -16.89 9.99
N MET A 90 13.12 -17.30 11.07
CA MET A 90 13.43 -18.54 11.81
C MET A 90 12.38 -19.64 11.62
N THR A 91 11.16 -19.31 11.22
CA THR A 91 10.08 -20.29 11.09
C THR A 91 10.13 -21.04 9.77
N GLN A 92 9.73 -22.30 9.81
CA GLN A 92 9.41 -23.13 8.64
C GLN A 92 7.92 -23.54 8.62
N ASP A 93 7.15 -23.03 9.58
CA ASP A 93 5.73 -23.31 9.70
C ASP A 93 4.88 -22.14 9.16
N TYR A 94 4.08 -22.42 8.14
CA TYR A 94 3.20 -21.44 7.50
C TYR A 94 2.19 -20.82 8.48
N THR A 95 1.65 -21.62 9.42
CA THR A 95 0.69 -21.12 10.41
C THR A 95 1.33 -20.09 11.33
N THR A 96 2.55 -20.37 11.80
CA THR A 96 3.34 -19.42 12.60
C THR A 96 3.61 -18.15 11.81
N MET A 97 4.01 -18.28 10.55
CA MET A 97 4.21 -17.12 9.68
C MET A 97 2.94 -16.28 9.55
N MET A 98 1.78 -16.92 9.34
CA MET A 98 0.49 -16.26 9.21
C MET A 98 0.09 -15.52 10.51
N ILE A 99 0.27 -16.14 11.68
CA ILE A 99 -0.02 -15.49 12.97
C ILE A 99 0.80 -14.20 13.11
N PHE A 100 2.10 -14.26 12.81
CA PHE A 100 2.97 -13.08 12.87
C PHE A 100 2.74 -12.09 11.72
N ARG A 101 2.02 -12.45 10.66
CA ARG A 101 1.47 -11.50 9.68
C ARG A 101 0.28 -10.72 10.25
N VAL A 102 -0.62 -11.39 10.97
CA VAL A 102 -1.82 -10.78 11.58
C VAL A 102 -1.46 -9.79 12.69
N LEU A 103 -0.54 -10.15 13.58
CA LEU A 103 -0.21 -9.34 14.76
C LEU A 103 0.24 -7.91 14.41
N PRO A 104 1.25 -7.66 13.55
CA PRO A 104 1.64 -6.31 13.17
C PRO A 104 0.56 -5.59 12.33
N ALA A 105 -0.25 -6.33 11.55
CA ALA A 105 -1.34 -5.74 10.78
C ALA A 105 -2.40 -5.08 11.68
N LEU A 106 -2.70 -5.65 12.87
CA LEU A 106 -3.64 -5.06 13.84
C LEU A 106 -3.27 -3.62 14.22
N VAL A 107 -2.00 -3.31 14.31
CA VAL A 107 -1.49 -2.01 14.80
C VAL A 107 -0.86 -1.15 13.69
N HIS A 108 -0.88 -1.62 12.45
CA HIS A 108 -0.29 -0.92 11.30
C HIS A 108 -0.87 0.50 11.11
N ALA A 109 -2.20 0.64 11.08
CA ALA A 109 -2.86 1.94 10.93
C ALA A 109 -2.56 2.89 12.10
N VAL A 110 -2.42 2.34 13.32
CA VAL A 110 -2.03 3.10 14.52
C VAL A 110 -0.64 3.68 14.34
N PHE A 111 0.32 2.89 13.84
CA PHE A 111 1.68 3.35 13.57
C PHE A 111 1.68 4.60 12.69
N PHE A 112 1.02 4.57 11.53
CA PHE A 112 0.96 5.70 10.60
C PHE A 112 0.27 6.92 11.21
N SER A 113 -0.83 6.71 11.93
CA SER A 113 -1.57 7.80 12.60
C SER A 113 -0.72 8.47 13.67
N VAL A 114 -0.05 7.69 14.51
CA VAL A 114 0.79 8.23 15.59
C VAL A 114 2.06 8.89 15.04
N ALA A 115 2.70 8.29 14.03
CA ALA A 115 3.87 8.87 13.37
C ALA A 115 3.56 10.25 12.76
N LEU A 116 2.39 10.39 12.10
CA LEU A 116 1.92 11.66 11.55
C LEU A 116 1.74 12.72 12.64
N VAL A 117 1.00 12.38 13.69
CA VAL A 117 0.73 13.31 14.79
C VAL A 117 2.02 13.72 15.51
N VAL A 118 2.95 12.78 15.72
CA VAL A 118 4.23 13.06 16.38
C VAL A 118 5.07 14.01 15.52
N VAL A 119 5.26 13.72 14.24
CA VAL A 119 6.10 14.56 13.37
C VAL A 119 5.51 15.95 13.19
N THR A 120 4.20 16.09 13.02
CA THR A 120 3.55 17.41 12.86
C THR A 120 3.55 18.22 14.15
N SER A 121 3.48 17.58 15.33
CA SER A 121 3.56 18.28 16.63
C SER A 121 4.95 18.83 16.98
N MET A 122 5.99 18.42 16.26
CA MET A 122 7.38 18.83 16.51
C MET A 122 7.84 20.05 15.70
N VAL A 123 7.01 20.51 14.76
CA VAL A 123 7.34 21.60 13.82
C VAL A 123 6.24 22.65 13.82
N PRO A 124 6.55 23.91 13.46
CA PRO A 124 5.56 24.95 13.21
C PRO A 124 4.53 24.54 12.16
N VAL A 125 3.34 25.15 12.19
CA VAL A 125 2.20 24.79 11.30
C VAL A 125 2.60 24.86 9.82
N GLU A 126 3.41 25.83 9.45
CA GLU A 126 3.89 26.07 8.08
C GLU A 126 4.80 24.93 7.57
N GLU A 127 5.47 24.22 8.47
CA GLU A 127 6.40 23.13 8.14
C GLU A 127 5.79 21.73 8.28
N GLN A 128 4.59 21.61 8.83
CA GLN A 128 3.96 20.30 9.13
C GLN A 128 3.82 19.41 7.91
N SER A 129 3.38 19.98 6.79
CA SER A 129 3.23 19.25 5.52
C SER A 129 4.56 18.71 5.01
N ASN A 130 5.62 19.51 5.08
CA ASN A 130 6.96 19.11 4.65
C ASN A 130 7.56 18.03 5.58
N ALA A 131 7.37 18.16 6.89
CA ALA A 131 7.83 17.17 7.85
C ALA A 131 7.10 15.82 7.67
N ALA A 132 5.78 15.84 7.48
CA ALA A 132 5.00 14.67 7.13
C ALA A 132 5.49 14.02 5.82
N ALA A 133 5.69 14.82 4.77
CA ALA A 133 6.19 14.33 3.49
C ALA A 133 7.56 13.64 3.62
N LYS A 134 8.48 14.15 4.46
CA LYS A 134 9.77 13.51 4.71
C LYS A 134 9.62 12.15 5.40
N VAL A 135 8.75 12.03 6.39
CA VAL A 135 8.50 10.76 7.09
C VAL A 135 7.84 9.75 6.16
N PHE A 136 6.77 10.15 5.47
CA PHE A 136 6.04 9.27 4.56
C PHE A 136 6.77 9.01 3.23
N GLY A 137 7.83 9.75 2.93
CA GLY A 137 8.80 9.41 1.89
C GLY A 137 9.41 8.02 2.10
N GLY A 138 9.47 7.53 3.35
CA GLY A 138 9.82 6.16 3.69
C GLY A 138 8.97 5.10 2.98
N VAL A 139 7.69 5.41 2.66
CA VAL A 139 6.82 4.51 1.87
C VAL A 139 7.39 4.32 0.47
N ALA A 140 7.69 5.43 -0.22
CA ALA A 140 8.24 5.38 -1.58
C ALA A 140 9.60 4.66 -1.60
N VAL A 141 10.47 4.94 -0.61
CA VAL A 141 11.76 4.26 -0.48
C VAL A 141 11.57 2.76 -0.20
N GLY A 142 10.57 2.38 0.60
CA GLY A 142 10.21 0.98 0.86
C GLY A 142 9.77 0.23 -0.41
N LEU A 143 8.94 0.87 -1.23
CA LEU A 143 8.48 0.30 -2.50
C LEU A 143 9.62 0.18 -3.53
N VAL A 144 10.48 1.21 -3.64
CA VAL A 144 11.54 1.27 -4.66
C VAL A 144 12.74 0.41 -4.29
N PHE A 145 13.10 0.33 -3.01
CA PHE A 145 14.31 -0.37 -2.55
C PHE A 145 14.00 -1.55 -1.62
N GLY A 146 13.00 -1.43 -0.75
CA GLY A 146 12.67 -2.47 0.23
C GLY A 146 12.28 -3.78 -0.43
N ILE A 147 11.32 -3.75 -1.36
CA ILE A 147 10.84 -4.94 -2.06
C ILE A 147 11.93 -5.57 -2.94
N PRO A 148 12.63 -4.81 -3.83
CA PRO A 148 13.67 -5.39 -4.67
C PRO A 148 14.87 -5.94 -3.90
N ILE A 149 15.32 -5.25 -2.84
CA ILE A 149 16.43 -5.73 -2.00
C ILE A 149 16.02 -7.02 -1.28
N SER A 150 14.79 -7.08 -0.75
CA SER A 150 14.28 -8.31 -0.12
C SER A 150 14.24 -9.48 -1.10
N ALA A 151 13.72 -9.24 -2.33
CA ALA A 151 13.67 -10.26 -3.37
C ALA A 151 15.08 -10.73 -3.78
N PHE A 152 16.02 -9.80 -3.95
CA PHE A 152 17.42 -10.12 -4.25
C PHE A 152 18.09 -10.95 -3.16
N LEU A 153 17.91 -10.56 -1.88
CA LEU A 153 18.49 -11.29 -0.74
C LEU A 153 17.92 -12.71 -0.61
N ALA A 154 16.62 -12.88 -0.90
CA ALA A 154 15.99 -14.20 -0.88
C ALA A 154 16.51 -15.11 -1.99
N GLU A 155 16.76 -14.56 -3.19
CA GLU A 155 17.25 -15.32 -4.33
C GLU A 155 18.72 -15.70 -4.20
N GLU A 156 19.59 -14.74 -3.82
CA GLU A 156 21.04 -14.95 -3.78
C GLU A 156 21.52 -15.70 -2.51
N TYR A 157 20.80 -15.56 -1.40
CA TYR A 157 21.20 -16.15 -0.12
C TYR A 157 20.13 -17.08 0.43
N SER A 158 19.07 -16.55 1.02
CA SER A 158 17.90 -17.29 1.49
C SER A 158 16.78 -16.35 1.90
N LEU A 159 15.57 -16.92 2.04
CA LEU A 159 14.38 -16.21 2.53
C LEU A 159 14.64 -15.54 3.90
N ALA A 160 15.43 -16.17 4.79
CA ALA A 160 15.77 -15.61 6.09
C ALA A 160 16.53 -14.27 5.99
N TYR A 161 17.44 -14.13 5.01
CA TYR A 161 18.17 -12.86 4.83
C TYR A 161 17.27 -11.70 4.42
N ALA A 162 16.22 -11.96 3.63
CA ALA A 162 15.23 -10.94 3.29
C ALA A 162 14.50 -10.44 4.55
N PHE A 163 14.14 -11.33 5.46
CA PHE A 163 13.49 -10.96 6.72
C PHE A 163 14.48 -10.31 7.71
N TYR A 164 15.75 -10.73 7.76
CA TYR A 164 16.78 -10.03 8.55
C TYR A 164 17.01 -8.60 8.06
N PHE A 165 16.85 -8.31 6.78
CA PHE A 165 16.91 -6.96 6.26
C PHE A 165 15.77 -6.08 6.81
N GLY A 166 14.53 -6.58 6.79
CA GLY A 166 13.37 -5.92 7.41
C GLY A 166 13.54 -5.74 8.92
N LEU A 167 14.05 -6.79 9.60
CA LEU A 167 14.38 -6.76 11.03
C LEU A 167 15.38 -5.65 11.34
N ALA A 168 16.48 -5.57 10.60
CA ALA A 168 17.52 -4.56 10.82
C ALA A 168 16.97 -3.13 10.67
N ALA A 169 16.16 -2.88 9.62
CA ALA A 169 15.52 -1.58 9.43
C ALA A 169 14.60 -1.21 10.60
N CYS A 170 13.73 -2.14 11.02
CA CYS A 170 12.82 -1.92 12.15
C CYS A 170 13.55 -1.79 13.48
N ALA A 171 14.64 -2.57 13.71
CA ALA A 171 15.41 -2.51 14.94
C ALA A 171 16.17 -1.19 15.08
N ILE A 172 16.82 -0.69 13.99
CA ILE A 172 17.49 0.61 14.00
C ILE A 172 16.46 1.72 14.26
N ALA A 173 15.28 1.65 13.64
CA ALA A 173 14.21 2.59 13.87
C ALA A 173 13.70 2.54 15.33
N LEU A 174 13.48 1.35 15.88
CA LEU A 174 13.07 1.14 17.26
C LEU A 174 14.05 1.79 18.24
N VAL A 175 15.34 1.46 18.13
CA VAL A 175 16.41 2.01 18.96
C VAL A 175 16.43 3.54 18.83
N SER A 176 16.33 4.06 17.60
CA SER A 176 16.30 5.51 17.35
C SER A 176 15.10 6.18 18.03
N VAL A 177 13.90 5.62 17.93
CA VAL A 177 12.69 6.15 18.60
C VAL A 177 12.85 6.10 20.13
N MET A 178 13.38 5.00 20.67
CA MET A 178 13.61 4.87 22.12
C MET A 178 14.50 5.97 22.69
N PHE A 179 15.58 6.33 21.99
CA PHE A 179 16.55 7.30 22.47
C PHE A 179 16.26 8.74 22.06
N LEU A 180 15.69 8.98 20.88
CA LEU A 180 15.48 10.33 20.34
C LEU A 180 14.14 10.92 20.72
N MET A 181 13.10 10.09 20.92
CA MET A 181 11.76 10.56 21.24
C MET A 181 11.61 10.78 22.75
N GLU A 182 11.12 11.94 23.12
CA GLU A 182 10.70 12.22 24.49
C GLU A 182 9.30 11.68 24.77
N SER A 183 8.94 11.52 26.04
CA SER A 183 7.58 11.10 26.43
C SER A 183 6.55 12.09 25.87
N ALA A 184 5.52 11.57 25.20
CA ALA A 184 4.49 12.38 24.53
C ALA A 184 3.09 11.91 24.97
N PRO A 185 2.66 12.29 26.21
CA PRO A 185 1.33 11.97 26.71
C PRO A 185 0.26 12.71 25.92
N VAL A 186 -0.90 12.08 25.75
CA VAL A 186 -2.04 12.64 25.02
C VAL A 186 -2.92 13.45 25.99
N LYS A 187 -3.21 14.71 25.65
CA LYS A 187 -4.07 15.60 26.47
C LYS A 187 -5.55 15.40 26.15
N GLU A 188 -5.91 15.11 24.92
CA GLU A 188 -7.30 14.95 24.46
C GLU A 188 -7.46 13.72 23.59
N LYS A 189 -8.54 12.94 23.80
CA LYS A 189 -8.89 11.78 22.97
C LYS A 189 -9.62 12.24 21.70
N MET A 190 -9.41 11.57 20.59
CA MET A 190 -10.14 11.84 19.35
C MET A 190 -11.62 11.42 19.48
N SER A 191 -12.54 12.26 18.96
CA SER A 191 -13.97 11.96 18.89
C SER A 191 -14.41 11.94 17.42
N PHE A 192 -15.22 10.94 17.05
CA PHE A 192 -15.66 10.73 15.65
C PHE A 192 -17.00 11.38 15.29
N GLY A 193 -17.76 11.85 16.23
CA GLY A 193 -19.17 12.27 16.14
C GLY A 193 -19.62 12.91 14.83
N SER A 194 -19.16 14.13 14.52
CA SER A 194 -19.63 14.91 13.37
C SER A 194 -19.06 14.42 12.02
N GLN A 195 -17.92 13.76 12.02
CA GLN A 195 -17.23 13.36 10.77
C GLN A 195 -17.90 12.17 10.07
N VAL A 196 -18.63 11.33 10.82
CA VAL A 196 -19.30 10.14 10.29
C VAL A 196 -20.48 10.49 9.34
N THR A 197 -20.99 11.72 9.40
CA THR A 197 -22.10 12.17 8.54
C THR A 197 -21.79 12.04 7.04
N ILE A 198 -20.51 12.08 6.63
CA ILE A 198 -20.08 11.91 5.25
C ILE A 198 -20.53 10.55 4.66
N LEU A 199 -20.67 9.51 5.50
CA LEU A 199 -21.14 8.18 5.09
C LEU A 199 -22.62 8.16 4.67
N ARG A 200 -23.40 9.23 4.91
CA ARG A 200 -24.76 9.37 4.38
C ARG A 200 -24.77 9.77 2.90
N SER A 201 -23.63 10.24 2.37
CA SER A 201 -23.50 10.66 0.98
C SER A 201 -23.35 9.45 0.05
N LYS A 202 -24.26 9.31 -0.93
CA LYS A 202 -24.15 8.30 -1.99
C LYS A 202 -22.92 8.53 -2.88
N SER A 203 -22.50 9.78 -3.07
CA SER A 203 -21.28 10.12 -3.82
C SER A 203 -20.03 9.63 -3.09
N MET A 204 -20.00 9.72 -1.76
CA MET A 204 -18.90 9.16 -0.96
C MET A 204 -18.80 7.65 -1.13
N TRP A 205 -19.90 6.90 -1.07
CA TRP A 205 -19.89 5.46 -1.29
C TRP A 205 -19.38 5.07 -2.68
N LEU A 206 -19.80 5.79 -3.73
CA LEU A 206 -19.30 5.56 -5.10
C LEU A 206 -17.79 5.87 -5.19
N SER A 207 -17.30 6.87 -4.47
CA SER A 207 -15.85 7.16 -4.38
C SER A 207 -15.10 6.06 -3.62
N LEU A 208 -15.69 5.52 -2.54
CA LEU A 208 -15.12 4.39 -1.80
C LEU A 208 -15.06 3.12 -2.66
N PHE A 209 -16.12 2.81 -3.42
CA PHE A 209 -16.08 1.69 -4.39
C PHE A 209 -15.02 1.91 -5.48
N THR A 210 -14.86 3.15 -5.96
CA THR A 210 -13.78 3.48 -6.90
C THR A 210 -12.41 3.17 -6.30
N VAL A 211 -12.16 3.54 -5.03
CA VAL A 211 -10.92 3.22 -4.31
C VAL A 211 -10.72 1.70 -4.22
N ILE A 212 -11.75 0.94 -3.79
CA ILE A 212 -11.67 -0.52 -3.71
C ILE A 212 -11.27 -1.09 -5.07
N PHE A 213 -11.95 -0.71 -6.15
CA PHE A 213 -11.74 -1.31 -7.46
C PHE A 213 -10.40 -0.92 -8.08
N ILE A 214 -9.93 0.32 -7.89
CA ILE A 214 -8.60 0.74 -8.34
C ILE A 214 -7.53 -0.08 -7.59
N PHE A 215 -7.60 -0.17 -6.27
CA PHE A 215 -6.63 -0.95 -5.48
C PHE A 215 -6.74 -2.46 -5.76
N ALA A 216 -7.94 -2.98 -5.98
CA ALA A 216 -8.11 -4.36 -6.40
C ALA A 216 -7.47 -4.62 -7.78
N ALA A 217 -7.62 -3.73 -8.75
CA ALA A 217 -6.94 -3.83 -10.04
C ALA A 217 -5.42 -3.77 -9.90
N MET A 218 -4.92 -2.86 -9.03
CA MET A 218 -3.49 -2.72 -8.76
C MET A 218 -2.91 -4.01 -8.17
N PHE A 219 -3.51 -4.51 -7.10
CA PHE A 219 -2.95 -5.61 -6.32
C PHE A 219 -3.34 -6.99 -6.85
N SER A 220 -4.37 -7.11 -7.69
CA SER A 220 -4.64 -8.33 -8.45
C SER A 220 -3.46 -8.71 -9.34
N SER A 221 -2.83 -7.76 -10.01
CA SER A 221 -1.64 -8.00 -10.85
C SER A 221 -0.33 -7.94 -10.05
N TYR A 222 -0.18 -6.94 -9.18
CA TYR A 222 1.08 -6.68 -8.50
C TYR A 222 1.43 -7.74 -7.44
N SER A 223 0.46 -8.31 -6.75
CA SER A 223 0.70 -9.35 -5.72
C SER A 223 1.43 -10.57 -6.28
N PHE A 224 1.26 -10.86 -7.56
CA PHE A 224 1.86 -12.02 -8.23
C PHE A 224 2.84 -11.62 -9.36
N ILE A 225 3.34 -10.36 -9.36
CA ILE A 225 4.26 -9.87 -10.38
C ILE A 225 5.52 -10.72 -10.48
N THR A 226 6.09 -11.13 -9.35
CA THR A 226 7.30 -11.95 -9.28
C THR A 226 7.07 -13.33 -9.90
N GLN A 227 5.93 -13.94 -9.60
CA GLN A 227 5.55 -15.22 -10.17
C GLN A 227 5.30 -15.10 -11.69
N TYR A 228 4.60 -14.05 -12.13
CA TYR A 228 4.40 -13.82 -13.57
C TYR A 228 5.71 -13.64 -14.31
N LEU A 229 6.62 -12.81 -13.81
CA LEU A 229 7.92 -12.57 -14.42
C LEU A 229 8.78 -13.83 -14.46
N SER A 230 8.73 -14.69 -13.43
CA SER A 230 9.49 -15.95 -13.43
C SER A 230 8.89 -16.99 -14.36
N THR A 231 7.57 -17.17 -14.38
CA THR A 231 6.90 -18.28 -15.05
C THR A 231 6.59 -17.97 -16.52
N VAL A 232 6.06 -16.76 -16.81
CA VAL A 232 5.60 -16.39 -18.16
C VAL A 232 6.72 -15.72 -18.95
N THR A 233 7.43 -14.78 -18.32
CA THR A 233 8.52 -14.04 -18.99
C THR A 233 9.86 -14.77 -18.90
N ASN A 234 9.96 -15.84 -18.08
CA ASN A 234 11.17 -16.65 -17.84
C ASN A 234 12.37 -15.81 -17.32
N MET A 235 12.10 -14.83 -16.45
CA MET A 235 13.13 -14.05 -15.77
C MET A 235 13.67 -14.81 -14.56
N ASN A 236 14.99 -14.78 -14.34
CA ASN A 236 15.60 -15.26 -13.11
C ASN A 236 15.43 -14.23 -11.98
N GLY A 237 15.74 -14.61 -10.74
CA GLY A 237 15.54 -13.77 -9.56
C GLY A 237 16.28 -12.43 -9.62
N THR A 238 17.50 -12.39 -10.16
CA THR A 238 18.27 -11.15 -10.35
C THR A 238 17.53 -10.17 -11.27
N TRP A 239 16.99 -10.66 -12.40
CA TRP A 239 16.19 -9.84 -13.32
C TRP A 239 14.87 -9.41 -12.68
N ILE A 240 14.19 -10.29 -11.92
CA ILE A 240 12.95 -9.96 -11.19
C ILE A 240 13.23 -8.83 -10.20
N SER A 241 14.30 -8.93 -9.41
CA SER A 241 14.68 -7.86 -8.45
C SER A 241 14.96 -6.53 -9.17
N ALA A 242 15.67 -6.57 -10.32
CA ALA A 242 15.90 -5.38 -11.14
C ALA A 242 14.59 -4.80 -11.69
N MET A 243 13.66 -5.65 -12.14
CA MET A 243 12.35 -5.22 -12.64
C MET A 243 11.48 -4.59 -11.54
N LEU A 244 11.49 -5.14 -10.32
CA LEU A 244 10.80 -4.52 -9.19
C LEU A 244 11.38 -3.14 -8.84
N MET A 245 12.69 -2.96 -8.95
CA MET A 245 13.34 -1.65 -8.79
C MET A 245 12.92 -0.68 -9.89
N VAL A 246 12.93 -1.11 -11.16
CA VAL A 246 12.45 -0.31 -12.31
C VAL A 246 10.99 0.09 -12.10
N PHE A 247 10.13 -0.86 -11.71
CA PHE A 247 8.72 -0.62 -11.41
C PHE A 247 8.56 0.48 -10.34
N GLY A 248 9.30 0.41 -9.24
CA GLY A 248 9.25 1.40 -8.16
C GLY A 248 9.75 2.77 -8.59
N ILE A 249 10.90 2.85 -9.28
CA ILE A 249 11.48 4.10 -9.78
C ILE A 249 10.51 4.81 -10.73
N PHE A 250 9.98 4.09 -11.71
CA PHE A 250 9.02 4.65 -12.66
C PHE A 250 7.68 5.00 -12.00
N GLY A 251 7.32 4.31 -10.90
CA GLY A 251 6.19 4.68 -10.06
C GLY A 251 6.29 6.12 -9.52
N ILE A 252 7.50 6.58 -9.16
CA ILE A 252 7.72 7.98 -8.73
C ILE A 252 7.39 8.93 -9.88
N PHE A 253 7.87 8.66 -11.09
CA PHE A 253 7.56 9.48 -12.27
C PHE A 253 6.06 9.48 -12.60
N GLY A 254 5.40 8.32 -12.47
CA GLY A 254 3.95 8.20 -12.63
C GLY A 254 3.18 9.11 -11.66
N ASN A 255 3.54 9.10 -10.39
CA ASN A 255 2.94 10.00 -9.40
C ASN A 255 3.12 11.48 -9.76
N PHE A 256 4.28 11.90 -10.25
CA PHE A 256 4.49 13.27 -10.71
C PHE A 256 3.63 13.64 -11.92
N ILE A 257 3.57 12.77 -12.92
CA ILE A 257 2.79 13.00 -14.14
C ILE A 257 1.30 13.11 -13.80
N PHE A 258 0.76 12.10 -13.10
CA PHE A 258 -0.66 12.09 -12.74
C PHE A 258 -1.00 13.19 -11.72
N GLY A 259 -0.09 13.55 -10.81
CA GLY A 259 -0.27 14.70 -9.92
C GLY A 259 -0.46 16.01 -10.69
N LYS A 260 0.34 16.25 -11.74
CA LYS A 260 0.15 17.41 -12.64
C LYS A 260 -1.15 17.32 -13.45
N LEU A 261 -1.55 16.14 -13.89
CA LEU A 261 -2.82 15.96 -14.61
C LEU A 261 -4.02 16.20 -13.69
N LEU A 262 -3.99 15.69 -12.45
CA LEU A 262 -5.01 15.90 -11.43
C LEU A 262 -5.19 17.40 -11.11
N SER A 263 -4.08 18.14 -10.93
CA SER A 263 -4.15 19.58 -10.66
C SER A 263 -4.73 20.40 -11.83
N LYS A 264 -4.64 19.91 -13.07
CA LYS A 264 -5.25 20.55 -14.23
C LYS A 264 -6.74 20.22 -14.37
N ASN A 265 -7.11 18.97 -14.21
CA ASN A 265 -8.49 18.51 -14.31
C ASN A 265 -8.65 17.15 -13.62
N THR A 266 -9.07 17.18 -12.36
CA THR A 266 -9.24 15.97 -11.53
C THR A 266 -10.18 14.98 -12.21
N LEU A 267 -11.34 15.42 -12.65
CA LEU A 267 -12.38 14.56 -13.22
C LEU A 267 -11.90 13.81 -14.46
N LYS A 268 -11.32 14.54 -15.42
CA LYS A 268 -10.79 13.95 -16.66
C LYS A 268 -9.68 12.96 -16.36
N THR A 269 -8.80 13.26 -15.39
CA THR A 269 -7.70 12.40 -15.02
C THR A 269 -8.18 11.12 -14.34
N VAL A 270 -9.16 11.23 -13.42
CA VAL A 270 -9.74 10.07 -12.73
C VAL A 270 -10.47 9.14 -13.70
N MET A 271 -11.14 9.68 -14.75
CA MET A 271 -11.75 8.87 -15.82
C MET A 271 -10.73 8.20 -16.73
N LEU A 272 -9.67 8.92 -17.08
CA LEU A 272 -8.64 8.42 -18.00
C LEU A 272 -7.77 7.34 -17.35
N TYR A 273 -7.58 7.38 -16.03
CA TYR A 273 -6.71 6.46 -15.32
C TYR A 273 -7.10 4.99 -15.50
N PRO A 274 -8.34 4.52 -15.23
CA PRO A 274 -8.68 3.11 -15.41
C PRO A 274 -8.62 2.67 -16.88
N ILE A 275 -8.81 3.58 -17.84
CA ILE A 275 -8.66 3.28 -19.27
C ILE A 275 -7.19 2.99 -19.59
N ILE A 276 -6.26 3.87 -19.17
CA ILE A 276 -4.83 3.67 -19.39
C ILE A 276 -4.37 2.38 -18.68
N PHE A 277 -4.84 2.16 -17.44
CA PHE A 277 -4.46 1.00 -16.66
C PHE A 277 -4.99 -0.31 -17.27
N GLY A 278 -6.24 -0.32 -17.74
CA GLY A 278 -6.80 -1.44 -18.48
C GLY A 278 -6.07 -1.75 -19.77
N LEU A 279 -5.70 -0.73 -20.55
CA LEU A 279 -4.87 -0.89 -21.75
C LEU A 279 -3.49 -1.47 -21.42
N THR A 280 -2.89 -1.07 -20.29
CA THR A 280 -1.64 -1.67 -19.80
C THR A 280 -1.80 -3.18 -19.65
N PHE A 281 -2.86 -3.64 -19.00
CA PHE A 281 -3.12 -5.06 -18.78
C PHE A 281 -3.41 -5.84 -20.06
N ILE A 282 -4.14 -5.24 -21.01
CA ILE A 282 -4.38 -5.84 -22.32
C ILE A 282 -3.05 -6.04 -23.07
N ILE A 283 -2.20 -5.03 -23.09
CA ILE A 283 -0.91 -5.10 -23.77
C ILE A 283 0.00 -6.16 -23.13
N VAL A 284 0.07 -6.20 -21.79
CA VAL A 284 0.86 -7.22 -21.08
C VAL A 284 0.30 -8.61 -21.30
N TYR A 285 -1.02 -8.79 -21.34
CA TYR A 285 -1.64 -10.09 -21.63
C TYR A 285 -1.18 -10.68 -22.95
N PHE A 286 -1.12 -9.87 -24.02
CA PHE A 286 -0.73 -10.33 -25.36
C PHE A 286 0.78 -10.39 -25.61
N MET A 287 1.58 -9.60 -24.90
CA MET A 287 3.02 -9.45 -25.22
C MET A 287 3.95 -9.76 -24.04
N GLY A 288 3.41 -10.06 -22.85
CA GLY A 288 4.18 -10.23 -21.62
C GLY A 288 5.09 -11.44 -21.57
N PHE A 289 4.93 -12.39 -22.51
CA PHE A 289 5.85 -13.51 -22.68
C PHE A 289 7.23 -13.08 -23.22
N SER A 290 7.33 -11.91 -23.85
CA SER A 290 8.57 -11.41 -24.42
C SER A 290 9.44 -10.72 -23.37
N PHE A 291 10.63 -11.28 -23.11
CA PHE A 291 11.58 -10.78 -22.13
C PHE A 291 11.94 -9.29 -22.33
N TYR A 292 12.36 -8.93 -23.57
CA TYR A 292 12.78 -7.55 -23.87
C TYR A 292 11.62 -6.57 -23.84
N PHE A 293 10.45 -7.00 -24.25
CA PHE A 293 9.25 -6.18 -24.18
C PHE A 293 8.87 -5.88 -22.75
N MET A 294 8.94 -6.88 -21.85
CA MET A 294 8.58 -6.71 -20.44
C MET A 294 9.51 -5.76 -19.69
N ILE A 295 10.78 -5.62 -20.09
CA ILE A 295 11.68 -4.62 -19.47
C ILE A 295 11.10 -3.20 -19.61
N GLY A 296 10.68 -2.82 -20.82
CA GLY A 296 10.04 -1.52 -21.05
C GLY A 296 8.63 -1.43 -20.44
N MET A 297 7.88 -2.53 -20.52
CA MET A 297 6.50 -2.56 -20.06
C MET A 297 6.37 -2.49 -18.54
N VAL A 298 7.30 -3.09 -17.79
CA VAL A 298 7.36 -2.98 -16.32
C VAL A 298 7.57 -1.53 -15.88
N ALA A 299 8.39 -0.75 -16.58
CA ALA A 299 8.56 0.67 -16.30
C ALA A 299 7.24 1.45 -16.50
N PHE A 300 6.58 1.24 -17.64
CA PHE A 300 5.28 1.87 -17.92
C PHE A 300 4.20 1.43 -16.92
N TRP A 301 4.11 0.12 -16.65
CA TRP A 301 3.16 -0.42 -15.67
C TRP A 301 3.41 0.15 -14.28
N GLY A 302 4.66 0.23 -13.82
CA GLY A 302 5.02 0.82 -12.53
C GLY A 302 4.56 2.28 -12.42
N ALA A 303 4.76 3.07 -13.48
CA ALA A 303 4.30 4.45 -13.53
C ALA A 303 2.77 4.57 -13.39
N VAL A 304 2.01 3.78 -14.14
CA VAL A 304 0.55 3.81 -14.10
C VAL A 304 0.03 3.22 -12.78
N HIS A 305 0.61 2.10 -12.31
CA HIS A 305 0.23 1.47 -11.06
C HIS A 305 0.34 2.43 -9.87
N SER A 306 1.51 3.03 -9.66
CA SER A 306 1.73 3.92 -8.51
C SER A 306 0.84 5.16 -8.56
N ALA A 307 0.49 5.65 -9.74
CA ALA A 307 -0.44 6.76 -9.90
C ALA A 307 -1.84 6.46 -9.35
N GLY A 308 -2.24 5.19 -9.27
CA GLY A 308 -3.53 4.77 -8.71
C GLY A 308 -3.75 5.24 -7.28
N LEU A 309 -2.69 5.31 -6.47
CA LEU A 309 -2.74 5.81 -5.11
C LEU A 309 -3.19 7.28 -5.08
N ILE A 310 -2.49 8.15 -5.80
CA ILE A 310 -2.78 9.60 -5.78
C ILE A 310 -4.11 9.91 -6.49
N VAL A 311 -4.46 9.17 -7.54
CA VAL A 311 -5.74 9.30 -8.25
C VAL A 311 -6.90 8.95 -7.31
N SER A 312 -6.83 7.82 -6.62
CA SER A 312 -7.85 7.35 -5.67
C SER A 312 -7.99 8.29 -4.47
N GLN A 313 -6.86 8.72 -3.90
CA GLN A 313 -6.86 9.63 -2.76
C GLN A 313 -7.45 10.99 -3.13
N THR A 314 -7.06 11.57 -4.27
CA THR A 314 -7.61 12.84 -4.73
C THR A 314 -9.11 12.72 -4.98
N TRP A 315 -9.57 11.62 -5.61
CA TRP A 315 -10.98 11.41 -5.89
C TRP A 315 -11.86 11.35 -4.64
N ILE A 316 -11.41 10.68 -3.57
CA ILE A 316 -12.17 10.64 -2.32
C ILE A 316 -12.16 12.00 -1.62
N MET A 317 -11.04 12.75 -1.69
CA MET A 317 -10.92 14.08 -1.09
C MET A 317 -11.83 15.12 -1.75
N GLU A 318 -12.08 15.03 -3.05
CA GLU A 318 -13.05 15.87 -3.79
C GLU A 318 -14.48 15.75 -3.22
N ASN A 319 -14.83 14.57 -2.69
CA ASN A 319 -16.15 14.29 -2.13
C ASN A 319 -16.20 14.38 -0.58
N ALA A 320 -15.10 14.79 0.05
CA ALA A 320 -14.95 14.79 1.51
C ALA A 320 -15.58 16.01 2.21
N GLY A 321 -15.81 17.12 1.50
CA GLY A 321 -16.26 18.37 2.11
C GLY A 321 -15.33 18.78 3.27
N ASP A 322 -15.92 19.08 4.43
CA ASP A 322 -15.18 19.45 5.64
C ASP A 322 -14.61 18.26 6.42
N SER A 323 -14.99 17.02 6.06
CA SER A 323 -14.60 15.79 6.78
C SER A 323 -13.34 15.12 6.18
N LYS A 324 -12.35 15.90 5.74
CA LYS A 324 -11.15 15.40 5.05
C LYS A 324 -10.34 14.38 5.86
N VAL A 325 -10.22 14.58 7.19
CA VAL A 325 -9.47 13.67 8.07
C VAL A 325 -10.13 12.29 8.11
N PHE A 326 -11.45 12.25 8.27
CA PHE A 326 -12.19 10.99 8.27
C PHE A 326 -12.21 10.34 6.89
N ALA A 327 -12.36 11.12 5.83
CA ALA A 327 -12.27 10.64 4.44
C ALA A 327 -10.90 9.99 4.15
N ASN A 328 -9.81 10.54 4.69
CA ASN A 328 -8.48 9.92 4.56
C ASN A 328 -8.39 8.58 5.33
N SER A 329 -9.00 8.50 6.50
CA SER A 329 -9.09 7.24 7.26
C SER A 329 -9.89 6.18 6.49
N LEU A 330 -11.02 6.57 5.89
CA LEU A 330 -11.81 5.70 5.00
C LEU A 330 -10.99 5.27 3.77
N PHE A 331 -10.23 6.20 3.17
CA PHE A 331 -9.33 5.87 2.06
C PHE A 331 -8.37 4.74 2.43
N VAL A 332 -7.68 4.83 3.58
CA VAL A 332 -6.75 3.78 4.05
C VAL A 332 -7.47 2.45 4.25
N SER A 333 -8.62 2.44 4.92
CA SER A 333 -9.38 1.19 5.15
C SER A 333 -9.88 0.56 3.86
N PHE A 334 -10.46 1.35 2.96
CA PHE A 334 -11.04 0.85 1.71
C PHE A 334 -9.98 0.51 0.65
N SER A 335 -8.81 1.16 0.67
CA SER A 335 -7.68 0.74 -0.15
C SER A 335 -7.15 -0.64 0.28
N ASN A 336 -7.03 -0.89 1.58
CA ASN A 336 -6.64 -2.21 2.10
C ASN A 336 -7.70 -3.28 1.81
N LEU A 337 -8.99 -2.95 1.83
CA LEU A 337 -10.04 -3.85 1.36
C LEU A 337 -9.87 -4.16 -0.14
N GLY A 338 -9.51 -3.17 -0.95
CA GLY A 338 -9.17 -3.36 -2.36
C GLY A 338 -7.96 -4.28 -2.54
N ILE A 339 -6.88 -4.10 -1.77
CA ILE A 339 -5.71 -5.00 -1.78
C ILE A 339 -6.15 -6.44 -1.48
N THR A 340 -6.96 -6.63 -0.45
CA THR A 340 -7.51 -7.94 -0.07
C THR A 340 -8.26 -8.60 -1.22
N LEU A 341 -9.26 -7.90 -1.77
CA LEU A 341 -10.09 -8.43 -2.86
C LEU A 341 -9.25 -8.74 -4.10
N GLY A 342 -8.33 -7.85 -4.45
CA GLY A 342 -7.45 -8.03 -5.60
C GLY A 342 -6.57 -9.26 -5.46
N SER A 343 -5.85 -9.40 -4.35
CA SER A 343 -4.93 -10.53 -4.13
C SER A 343 -5.65 -11.88 -3.98
N VAL A 344 -6.79 -11.94 -3.26
CA VAL A 344 -7.59 -13.18 -3.13
C VAL A 344 -8.13 -13.64 -4.48
N ILE A 345 -8.76 -12.72 -5.22
CA ILE A 345 -9.35 -13.06 -6.52
C ILE A 345 -8.27 -13.42 -7.54
N ALA A 346 -7.12 -12.75 -7.52
CA ALA A 346 -6.00 -13.11 -8.39
C ALA A 346 -5.43 -14.48 -8.06
N GLY A 347 -5.23 -14.82 -6.79
CA GLY A 347 -4.77 -16.14 -6.36
C GLY A 347 -5.71 -17.26 -6.82
N TRP A 348 -7.02 -17.06 -6.62
CA TRP A 348 -8.04 -17.98 -7.12
C TRP A 348 -8.01 -18.06 -8.65
N PHE A 349 -7.89 -16.91 -9.34
CA PHE A 349 -7.89 -16.87 -10.80
C PHE A 349 -6.69 -17.62 -11.40
N ILE A 350 -5.50 -17.44 -10.79
CA ILE A 350 -4.28 -18.15 -11.19
C ILE A 350 -4.44 -19.66 -11.01
N SER A 351 -5.01 -20.10 -9.89
CA SER A 351 -5.20 -21.53 -9.62
C SER A 351 -6.17 -22.23 -10.58
N GLN A 352 -7.14 -21.49 -11.16
CA GLN A 352 -8.11 -22.03 -12.10
C GLN A 352 -7.66 -21.91 -13.56
N PHE A 353 -6.99 -20.83 -13.92
CA PHE A 353 -6.75 -20.46 -15.32
C PHE A 353 -5.26 -20.30 -15.68
N GLY A 354 -4.35 -20.46 -14.70
CA GLY A 354 -2.92 -20.27 -14.89
C GLY A 354 -2.48 -18.81 -14.72
N VAL A 355 -1.17 -18.64 -14.42
CA VAL A 355 -0.57 -17.33 -14.13
C VAL A 355 -0.52 -16.41 -15.34
N GLU A 356 -0.50 -16.96 -16.55
CA GLU A 356 -0.56 -16.23 -17.83
C GLU A 356 -1.84 -15.41 -17.98
N ASN A 357 -2.93 -15.83 -17.31
CA ASN A 357 -4.23 -15.15 -17.34
C ASN A 357 -4.40 -14.12 -16.21
N LEU A 358 -3.39 -13.89 -15.36
CA LEU A 358 -3.42 -13.00 -14.21
C LEU A 358 -4.07 -11.63 -14.50
N PHE A 359 -3.69 -11.00 -15.62
CA PHE A 359 -4.13 -9.64 -15.95
C PHE A 359 -5.62 -9.53 -16.30
N LEU A 360 -6.30 -10.63 -16.63
CA LEU A 360 -7.75 -10.63 -16.87
C LEU A 360 -8.52 -10.31 -15.58
N SER A 361 -8.04 -10.76 -14.42
CA SER A 361 -8.64 -10.40 -13.13
C SER A 361 -8.52 -8.90 -12.85
N SER A 362 -7.37 -8.30 -13.16
CA SER A 362 -7.15 -6.85 -13.03
C SER A 362 -8.02 -6.04 -13.98
N LEU A 363 -8.28 -6.52 -15.21
CA LEU A 363 -9.17 -5.89 -16.17
C LEU A 363 -10.60 -5.78 -15.65
N VAL A 364 -11.12 -6.83 -14.99
CA VAL A 364 -12.46 -6.78 -14.38
C VAL A 364 -12.56 -5.62 -13.39
N PHE A 365 -11.57 -5.48 -12.52
CA PHE A 365 -11.57 -4.40 -11.53
C PHE A 365 -11.39 -3.01 -12.14
N THR A 366 -10.60 -2.86 -13.20
CA THR A 366 -10.50 -1.57 -13.91
C THR A 366 -11.80 -1.16 -14.56
N MET A 367 -12.56 -2.10 -15.11
CA MET A 367 -13.90 -1.86 -15.65
C MET A 367 -14.88 -1.43 -14.54
N LEU A 368 -14.89 -2.12 -13.39
CA LEU A 368 -15.71 -1.75 -12.25
C LEU A 368 -15.35 -0.37 -11.70
N ALA A 369 -14.06 -0.01 -11.66
CA ALA A 369 -13.61 1.32 -11.29
C ALA A 369 -14.16 2.39 -12.24
N LEU A 370 -14.08 2.17 -13.54
CA LEU A 370 -14.62 3.09 -14.55
C LEU A 370 -16.13 3.27 -14.39
N VAL A 371 -16.87 2.16 -14.21
CA VAL A 371 -18.32 2.20 -14.00
C VAL A 371 -18.68 3.01 -12.74
N SER A 372 -17.97 2.81 -11.61
CA SER A 372 -18.23 3.54 -10.37
C SER A 372 -17.97 5.05 -10.51
N ILE A 373 -16.96 5.45 -11.29
CA ILE A 373 -16.65 6.85 -11.60
C ILE A 373 -17.78 7.46 -12.44
N LEU A 374 -18.21 6.79 -13.51
CA LEU A 374 -19.27 7.26 -14.40
C LEU A 374 -20.61 7.45 -13.67
N LEU A 375 -20.97 6.50 -12.77
CA LEU A 375 -22.17 6.61 -11.94
C LEU A 375 -22.10 7.80 -10.98
N ASN A 376 -20.92 8.11 -10.43
CA ASN A 376 -20.74 9.26 -9.55
C ASN A 376 -20.91 10.59 -10.29
N GLN A 377 -20.42 10.68 -11.53
CA GLN A 377 -20.56 11.87 -12.37
C GLN A 377 -22.01 12.18 -12.76
N LYS A 378 -22.75 11.18 -13.25
CA LYS A 378 -24.13 11.34 -13.66
C LYS A 378 -24.96 11.99 -12.56
N LYS A 379 -24.74 11.55 -11.31
CA LYS A 379 -25.43 12.10 -10.15
C LYS A 379 -25.05 13.56 -9.83
N SER A 380 -23.76 13.91 -9.98
CA SER A 380 -23.30 15.30 -9.77
C SER A 380 -23.91 16.27 -10.78
N SER A 381 -24.13 15.84 -12.02
CA SER A 381 -24.79 16.61 -13.06
C SER A 381 -26.29 16.78 -12.79
N ASP A 382 -27.00 15.71 -12.39
CA ASP A 382 -28.43 15.75 -12.07
C ASP A 382 -28.71 16.66 -10.87
N LEU A 383 -27.86 16.68 -9.85
CA LEU A 383 -27.97 17.58 -8.70
C LEU A 383 -27.70 19.05 -9.04
N LYS A 384 -26.85 19.33 -10.03
CA LYS A 384 -26.66 20.72 -10.53
C LYS A 384 -27.87 21.20 -11.33
N LEU A 385 -28.45 20.34 -12.14
CA LEU A 385 -29.68 20.67 -12.92
C LEU A 385 -30.90 20.89 -12.02
N SER A 386 -31.06 20.10 -10.95
CA SER A 386 -32.16 20.24 -9.98
C SER A 386 -32.07 21.47 -9.07
N LYS A 387 -30.90 22.14 -9.00
CA LYS A 387 -30.71 23.40 -8.25
C LYS A 387 -30.86 24.65 -9.11
N VAL A 388 -30.97 24.50 -10.44
CA VAL A 388 -31.15 25.58 -11.42
C VAL A 388 -32.60 25.71 -11.83
N ASN A 389 -33.40 24.66 -11.62
CA ASN A 389 -34.87 24.67 -11.74
C ASN A 389 -35.53 24.83 -10.35
#